data_54907bce8cf700046866d315856c61cd
#
_entry.id   54907bce8cf700046866d315856c61cd
#
_cell.length_a   1.000
_cell.length_b   1.000
_cell.length_c   1.000
_cell.angle_alpha   90.00
_cell.angle_beta   90.00
_cell.angle_gamma   90.00
#
_symmetry.space_group_name_H-M   'P 1'
#
loop_
_entity.id
_entity.type
_entity.pdbx_description
1 polymer ?
#
loop_
_entity_poly.entity_id
_entity_poly.type
_entity_poly.pdbx_seq_one_letter_code
_entity_poly.pdbx_strand_id
1 'polypeptide(L)'
;MEKKWFIGIDISKKTLDVVIYVPTKKHADETNYERFLNKEEGYKSLLCWLKKKNMAKKRLVISMENTGIYSFDLCLFLEAASIDYCSFNPLHLKRSLGLVRGKNDRVDAERIAYFPYLHRDELSYSKLSGSSIIRLRDFAAERKRFVKQQAEYKGFLTDRKDCEMTS
;
A
#
# COMPACT_ATOMS: atom_id res chain seq x y z
N MET A 1 9.07 23.37 3.56
CA MET A 1 9.66 22.80 4.80
C MET A 1 10.25 21.45 4.43
N GLU A 2 11.51 21.22 4.68
CA GLU A 2 12.22 19.98 4.30
C GLU A 2 11.66 18.77 5.05
N LYS A 3 11.39 17.68 4.32
CA LYS A 3 10.96 16.39 4.90
C LYS A 3 12.17 15.69 5.52
N LYS A 4 12.00 15.18 6.74
CA LYS A 4 13.08 14.61 7.53
C LYS A 4 12.89 13.12 7.83
N TRP A 5 11.65 12.65 7.85
CA TRP A 5 11.31 11.30 8.27
C TRP A 5 10.58 10.56 7.17
N PHE A 6 11.13 9.44 6.75
CA PHE A 6 10.58 8.57 5.70
C PHE A 6 10.10 7.27 6.33
N ILE A 7 8.80 7.03 6.22
CA ILE A 7 8.13 5.89 6.81
C ILE A 7 7.58 5.02 5.69
N GLY A 8 7.99 3.76 5.63
CA GLY A 8 7.44 2.78 4.70
C GLY A 8 6.42 1.90 5.36
N ILE A 9 5.35 1.62 4.66
CA ILE A 9 4.28 0.75 5.11
C ILE A 9 4.05 -0.34 4.05
N ASP A 10 4.31 -1.58 4.42
CA ASP A 10 3.81 -2.74 3.69
C ASP A 10 2.41 -3.08 4.20
N ILE A 11 1.44 -3.13 3.27
CA ILE A 11 0.02 -3.22 3.59
C ILE A 11 -0.51 -4.60 3.24
N SER A 12 -1.02 -5.29 4.24
CA SER A 12 -1.83 -6.50 4.08
C SER A 12 -3.31 -6.23 4.39
N LYS A 13 -4.15 -7.22 4.13
CA LYS A 13 -5.58 -7.15 4.46
C LYS A 13 -5.84 -6.84 5.95
N LYS A 14 -5.01 -7.36 6.86
CA LYS A 14 -5.24 -7.29 8.31
C LYS A 14 -4.22 -6.43 9.06
N THR A 15 -3.03 -6.26 8.51
CA THR A 15 -1.91 -5.62 9.20
C THR A 15 -1.17 -4.64 8.31
N LEU A 16 -0.49 -3.72 8.97
CA LEU A 16 0.48 -2.79 8.42
C LEU A 16 1.83 -3.10 9.05
N ASP A 17 2.82 -3.41 8.24
CA ASP A 17 4.20 -3.52 8.66
C ASP A 17 4.90 -2.19 8.39
N VAL A 18 5.35 -1.51 9.44
CA VAL A 18 5.80 -0.12 9.36
C VAL A 18 7.26 -0.01 9.74
N VAL A 19 8.04 0.64 8.88
CA VAL A 19 9.45 0.92 9.11
C VAL A 19 9.72 2.42 9.02
N ILE A 20 10.48 2.93 9.98
CA ILE A 20 11.09 4.27 9.93
C ILE A 20 12.47 4.11 9.32
N TYR A 21 12.69 4.69 8.15
CA TYR A 21 13.99 4.65 7.49
C TYR A 21 15.00 5.58 8.17
N VAL A 22 16.15 5.02 8.50
CA VAL A 22 17.28 5.75 9.11
C VAL A 22 18.51 5.61 8.22
N PRO A 23 18.96 6.68 7.53
CA PRO A 23 20.04 6.62 6.54
C PRO A 23 21.36 6.06 7.06
N THR A 24 21.62 6.17 8.36
CA THR A 24 22.86 5.70 9.00
C THR A 24 22.84 4.21 9.35
N LYS A 25 21.70 3.53 9.23
CA LYS A 25 21.56 2.11 9.55
C LYS A 25 21.44 1.29 8.28
N LYS A 26 22.16 0.15 8.24
CA LYS A 26 22.11 -0.77 7.10
C LYS A 26 20.73 -1.43 6.94
N HIS A 27 20.06 -1.72 8.05
CA HIS A 27 18.69 -2.26 8.11
C HIS A 27 17.93 -1.65 9.29
N ALA A 28 16.61 -1.61 9.18
CA ALA A 28 15.76 -1.23 10.26
C ALA A 28 15.91 -2.23 11.42
N ASP A 29 16.13 -1.74 12.62
CA ASP A 29 16.13 -2.53 13.85
C ASP A 29 14.73 -2.58 14.49
N GLU A 30 14.58 -3.31 15.60
CA GLU A 30 13.30 -3.44 16.30
C GLU A 30 12.78 -2.10 16.83
N THR A 31 13.66 -1.13 17.05
CA THR A 31 13.23 0.20 17.52
C THR A 31 12.58 1.03 16.41
N ASN A 32 12.82 0.72 15.15
CA ASN A 32 12.34 1.44 13.98
C ASN A 32 11.31 0.64 13.16
N TYR A 33 10.90 -0.51 13.64
CA TYR A 33 9.85 -1.35 13.06
C TYR A 33 8.74 -1.60 14.07
N GLU A 34 7.51 -1.58 13.60
CA GLU A 34 6.33 -1.94 14.39
C GLU A 34 5.21 -2.42 13.48
N ARG A 35 4.40 -3.36 13.97
CA ARG A 35 3.23 -3.89 13.27
C ARG A 35 1.95 -3.37 13.87
N PHE A 36 1.05 -2.86 13.03
CA PHE A 36 -0.25 -2.33 13.41
C PHE A 36 -1.38 -3.07 12.71
N LEU A 37 -2.59 -2.96 13.23
CA LEU A 37 -3.78 -3.46 12.54
C LEU A 37 -4.16 -2.53 11.37
N ASN A 38 -4.58 -3.10 10.24
CA ASN A 38 -5.10 -2.32 9.11
C ASN A 38 -6.56 -1.92 9.33
N LYS A 39 -6.79 -1.07 10.32
CA LYS A 39 -8.07 -0.48 10.73
C LYS A 39 -7.85 0.77 11.56
N GLU A 40 -8.90 1.52 11.84
CA GLU A 40 -8.82 2.85 12.45
C GLU A 40 -8.03 2.89 13.77
N GLU A 41 -8.21 1.87 14.65
CA GLU A 41 -7.46 1.81 15.92
C GLU A 41 -5.95 1.62 15.67
N GLY A 42 -5.59 0.82 14.65
CA GLY A 42 -4.19 0.63 14.27
C GLY A 42 -3.58 1.90 13.69
N TYR A 43 -4.33 2.68 12.91
CA TYR A 43 -3.87 3.97 12.37
C TYR A 43 -3.63 4.99 13.50
N LYS A 44 -4.51 5.05 14.48
CA LYS A 44 -4.34 5.88 15.68
C LYS A 44 -3.10 5.47 16.48
N SER A 45 -2.89 4.16 16.63
CA SER A 45 -1.71 3.59 17.31
C SER A 45 -0.42 3.92 16.57
N LEU A 46 -0.41 3.84 15.25
CA LEU A 46 0.70 4.26 14.39
C LEU A 46 1.07 5.73 14.64
N LEU A 47 0.10 6.65 14.62
CA LEU A 47 0.38 8.06 14.88
C LEU A 47 0.88 8.30 16.31
N CYS A 48 0.36 7.57 17.29
CA CYS A 48 0.85 7.62 18.65
C CYS A 48 2.31 7.15 18.76
N TRP A 49 2.67 6.06 18.08
CA TRP A 49 4.03 5.54 18.03
C TRP A 49 5.01 6.54 17.39
N LEU A 50 4.63 7.16 16.26
CA LEU A 50 5.44 8.21 15.62
C LEU A 50 5.60 9.45 16.51
N LYS A 51 4.54 9.84 17.25
CA LYS A 51 4.58 10.96 18.20
C LYS A 51 5.52 10.66 19.37
N LYS A 52 5.51 9.44 19.93
CA LYS A 52 6.46 9.02 20.99
C LYS A 52 7.91 9.10 20.54
N LYS A 53 8.18 8.99 19.24
CA LYS A 53 9.51 9.17 18.62
C LYS A 53 9.85 10.64 18.28
N ASN A 54 9.07 11.59 18.77
CA ASN A 54 9.23 13.03 18.51
C ASN A 54 9.22 13.42 17.03
N MET A 55 8.48 12.68 16.20
CA MET A 55 8.37 12.94 14.77
C MET A 55 7.21 13.90 14.50
N ALA A 56 7.53 15.12 14.07
CA ALA A 56 6.53 16.13 13.74
C ALA A 56 5.82 15.77 12.43
N LYS A 57 4.48 15.75 12.44
CA LYS A 57 3.62 15.41 11.28
C LYS A 57 4.03 16.13 9.98
N LYS A 58 4.29 17.43 10.04
CA LYS A 58 4.68 18.25 8.87
C LYS A 58 6.01 17.82 8.22
N ARG A 59 6.83 17.07 8.94
CA ARG A 59 8.14 16.57 8.47
C ARG A 59 8.13 15.09 8.11
N LEU A 60 6.98 14.42 8.22
CA LEU A 60 6.79 13.04 7.83
C LEU A 60 6.50 12.93 6.32
N VAL A 61 6.97 11.84 5.73
CA VAL A 61 6.47 11.29 4.48
C VAL A 61 6.16 9.83 4.74
N ILE A 62 4.89 9.47 4.60
CA ILE A 62 4.46 8.08 4.64
C ILE A 62 4.43 7.54 3.22
N SER A 63 5.02 6.39 2.99
CA SER A 63 5.05 5.73 1.69
C SER A 63 4.50 4.32 1.77
N MET A 64 3.80 3.90 0.72
CA MET A 64 3.18 2.59 0.63
C MET A 64 3.08 2.12 -0.80
N GLU A 65 2.94 0.82 -1.00
CA GLU A 65 2.51 0.29 -2.29
C GLU A 65 1.00 0.50 -2.48
N ASN A 66 0.60 0.80 -3.72
CA ASN A 66 -0.82 0.89 -4.07
C ASN A 66 -1.43 -0.52 -4.14
N THR A 67 -1.99 -0.97 -3.04
CA THR A 67 -2.66 -2.28 -2.89
C THR A 67 -4.17 -2.22 -3.15
N GLY A 68 -4.65 -1.13 -3.73
CA GLY A 68 -6.07 -0.93 -4.05
C GLY A 68 -6.92 -0.76 -2.80
N ILE A 69 -7.89 -1.67 -2.58
CA ILE A 69 -8.86 -1.56 -1.47
C ILE A 69 -8.22 -1.58 -0.08
N TYR A 70 -7.08 -2.27 0.09
CA TYR A 70 -6.46 -2.41 1.42
C TYR A 70 -5.72 -1.16 1.89
N SER A 71 -5.31 -0.28 0.97
CA SER A 71 -4.65 0.99 1.30
C SER A 71 -5.63 2.16 1.43
N PHE A 72 -6.86 1.99 0.97
CA PHE A 72 -7.82 3.09 0.83
C PHE A 72 -8.18 3.77 2.15
N ASP A 73 -8.56 3.00 3.17
CA ASP A 73 -8.95 3.55 4.48
C ASP A 73 -7.78 4.24 5.18
N LEU A 74 -6.54 3.71 5.01
CA LEU A 74 -5.34 4.36 5.50
C LEU A 74 -5.11 5.70 4.80
N CYS A 75 -5.28 5.77 3.47
CA CYS A 75 -5.15 7.02 2.74
C CYS A 75 -6.15 8.08 3.20
N LEU A 76 -7.44 7.70 3.37
CA LEU A 76 -8.46 8.59 3.95
C LEU A 76 -8.06 9.13 5.32
N PHE A 77 -7.57 8.24 6.19
CA PHE A 77 -7.13 8.60 7.53
C PHE A 77 -5.94 9.58 7.50
N LEU A 78 -4.96 9.35 6.62
CA LEU A 78 -3.79 10.22 6.48
C LEU A 78 -4.17 11.60 5.95
N GLU A 79 -5.08 11.70 4.99
CA GLU A 79 -5.60 12.97 4.49
C GLU A 79 -6.34 13.74 5.58
N ALA A 80 -7.23 13.08 6.33
CA ALA A 80 -7.92 13.68 7.46
C ALA A 80 -6.95 14.16 8.56
N ALA A 81 -5.83 13.46 8.75
CA ALA A 81 -4.77 13.83 9.68
C ALA A 81 -3.81 14.90 9.15
N SER A 82 -3.96 15.34 7.88
CA SER A 82 -3.05 16.27 7.18
C SER A 82 -1.61 15.78 7.16
N ILE A 83 -1.41 14.50 6.85
CA ILE A 83 -0.10 13.87 6.70
C ILE A 83 0.14 13.59 5.22
N ASP A 84 1.28 14.07 4.72
CA ASP A 84 1.69 13.80 3.35
C ASP A 84 2.06 12.32 3.17
N TYR A 85 1.58 11.72 2.08
CA TYR A 85 1.90 10.34 1.74
C TYR A 85 2.19 10.17 0.25
N CYS A 86 2.92 9.11 -0.09
CA CYS A 86 3.21 8.68 -1.45
C CYS A 86 2.72 7.24 -1.64
N SER A 87 1.87 7.01 -2.62
CA SER A 87 1.40 5.68 -3.00
C SER A 87 2.04 5.30 -4.33
N PHE A 88 2.90 4.28 -4.32
CA PHE A 88 3.70 3.88 -5.47
C PHE A 88 3.13 2.65 -6.17
N ASN A 89 3.30 2.60 -7.49
CA ASN A 89 3.03 1.39 -8.24
C ASN A 89 4.09 0.32 -7.87
N PRO A 90 3.67 -0.93 -7.52
CA PRO A 90 4.59 -2.02 -7.18
C PRO A 90 5.69 -2.29 -8.22
N LEU A 91 5.37 -2.12 -9.50
CA LEU A 91 6.35 -2.28 -10.59
C LEU A 91 7.46 -1.22 -10.55
N HIS A 92 7.12 0.02 -10.16
CA HIS A 92 8.10 1.09 -10.01
C HIS A 92 9.10 0.79 -8.89
N LEU A 93 8.61 0.36 -7.72
CA LEU A 93 9.45 -0.04 -6.59
C LEU A 93 10.39 -1.20 -6.96
N LYS A 94 9.87 -2.25 -7.62
CA LYS A 94 10.67 -3.39 -8.06
C LYS A 94 11.75 -3.02 -9.08
N ARG A 95 11.45 -2.17 -10.04
CA ARG A 95 12.41 -1.73 -11.06
C ARG A 95 13.51 -0.85 -10.48
N SER A 96 13.17 0.05 -9.56
CA SER A 96 14.13 1.00 -8.98
C SER A 96 15.04 0.39 -7.92
N LEU A 97 14.54 -0.57 -7.14
CA LEU A 97 15.27 -1.16 -6.01
C LEU A 97 15.78 -2.58 -6.25
N GLY A 98 15.53 -3.14 -7.45
CA GLY A 98 15.91 -4.50 -7.81
C GLY A 98 15.10 -5.59 -7.10
N LEU A 99 15.36 -6.86 -7.45
CA LEU A 99 14.75 -8.03 -6.81
C LEU A 99 15.63 -8.45 -5.62
N VAL A 100 15.03 -8.51 -4.43
CA VAL A 100 15.67 -9.11 -3.25
C VAL A 100 15.14 -10.52 -3.06
N ARG A 101 16.06 -11.49 -2.86
CA ARG A 101 15.70 -12.86 -2.45
C ARG A 101 15.31 -12.86 -0.97
N GLY A 102 14.16 -13.46 -0.67
CA GLY A 102 13.61 -13.57 0.68
C GLY A 102 12.46 -12.59 0.92
N LYS A 103 11.25 -13.13 1.03
CA LYS A 103 10.04 -12.35 1.31
C LYS A 103 9.96 -12.14 2.83
N ASN A 104 10.09 -10.88 3.25
CA ASN A 104 9.93 -10.48 4.65
C ASN A 104 9.24 -9.11 4.67
N ASP A 105 8.07 -9.03 5.26
CA ASP A 105 7.20 -7.85 5.32
C ASP A 105 7.96 -6.61 5.87
N ARG A 106 8.87 -6.82 6.83
CA ARG A 106 9.76 -5.76 7.35
C ARG A 106 10.74 -5.23 6.30
N VAL A 107 11.36 -6.12 5.53
CA VAL A 107 12.29 -5.74 4.45
C VAL A 107 11.54 -5.02 3.35
N ASP A 108 10.32 -5.45 3.04
CA ASP A 108 9.48 -4.80 2.04
C ASP A 108 9.07 -3.40 2.51
N ALA A 109 8.67 -3.23 3.79
CA ALA A 109 8.39 -1.92 4.38
C ALA A 109 9.63 -1.00 4.40
N GLU A 110 10.82 -1.53 4.67
CA GLU A 110 12.08 -0.77 4.62
C GLU A 110 12.38 -0.26 3.22
N ARG A 111 12.21 -1.08 2.20
CA ARG A 111 12.38 -0.70 0.78
C ARG A 111 11.37 0.37 0.37
N ILE A 112 10.13 0.24 0.81
CA ILE A 112 9.07 1.24 0.59
C ILE A 112 9.46 2.59 1.24
N ALA A 113 10.12 2.60 2.40
CA ALA A 113 10.61 3.82 3.05
C ALA A 113 11.85 4.40 2.36
N TYR A 114 12.71 3.54 1.85
CA TYR A 114 13.96 3.94 1.19
C TYR A 114 13.74 4.63 -0.15
N PHE A 115 12.75 4.19 -0.93
CA PHE A 115 12.45 4.75 -2.25
C PHE A 115 12.20 6.26 -2.21
N PRO A 116 11.27 6.82 -1.40
CA PRO A 116 11.06 8.25 -1.32
C PRO A 116 12.24 9.02 -0.70
N TYR A 117 13.07 8.37 0.11
CA TYR A 117 14.32 8.98 0.58
C TYR A 117 15.31 9.23 -0.56
N LEU A 118 15.46 8.27 -1.47
CA LEU A 118 16.32 8.43 -2.67
C LEU A 118 15.83 9.54 -3.59
N HIS A 119 14.52 9.67 -3.76
CA HIS A 119 13.88 10.61 -4.66
C HIS A 119 13.30 11.85 -3.95
N ARG A 120 13.82 12.19 -2.76
CA ARG A 120 13.23 13.21 -1.88
C ARG A 120 13.11 14.60 -2.50
N ASP A 121 13.98 14.91 -3.47
CA ASP A 121 14.01 16.21 -4.14
C ASP A 121 12.93 16.32 -5.24
N GLU A 122 12.37 15.18 -5.69
CA GLU A 122 11.37 15.09 -6.77
C GLU A 122 10.05 14.47 -6.29
N LEU A 123 9.82 14.39 -4.97
CA LEU A 123 8.66 13.74 -4.41
C LEU A 123 7.34 14.42 -4.80
N SER A 124 6.48 13.63 -5.40
CA SER A 124 5.09 13.96 -5.65
C SER A 124 4.19 13.27 -4.62
N TYR A 125 3.43 14.06 -3.86
CA TYR A 125 2.51 13.52 -2.85
C TYR A 125 1.22 13.05 -3.48
N SER A 126 0.75 11.89 -3.04
CA SER A 126 -0.50 11.33 -3.50
C SER A 126 -1.68 12.05 -2.85
N LYS A 127 -2.78 12.10 -3.58
CA LYS A 127 -4.10 12.52 -3.08
C LYS A 127 -5.14 11.53 -3.57
N LEU A 128 -6.11 11.23 -2.76
CA LEU A 128 -7.24 10.44 -3.20
C LEU A 128 -8.02 11.20 -4.26
N SER A 129 -8.37 10.50 -5.33
CA SER A 129 -9.36 11.01 -6.27
C SER A 129 -10.70 11.21 -5.55
N GLY A 130 -11.51 12.15 -6.00
CA GLY A 130 -12.83 12.41 -5.37
C GLY A 130 -13.64 11.11 -5.21
N SER A 131 -14.44 11.05 -4.15
CA SER A 131 -15.18 9.84 -3.74
C SER A 131 -16.01 9.20 -4.87
N SER A 132 -16.56 10.01 -5.76
CA SER A 132 -17.30 9.54 -6.95
C SER A 132 -16.45 8.77 -7.93
N ILE A 133 -15.21 9.20 -8.16
CA ILE A 133 -14.27 8.51 -9.07
C ILE A 133 -13.84 7.18 -8.46
N ILE A 134 -13.62 7.13 -7.14
CA ILE A 134 -13.26 5.91 -6.42
C ILE A 134 -14.39 4.89 -6.55
N ARG A 135 -15.64 5.29 -6.25
CA ARG A 135 -16.81 4.41 -6.39
C ARG A 135 -16.99 3.91 -7.83
N LEU A 136 -16.78 4.77 -8.83
CA LEU A 136 -16.85 4.38 -10.24
C LEU A 136 -15.78 3.33 -10.59
N ARG A 137 -14.56 3.46 -10.09
CA ARG A 137 -13.49 2.47 -10.28
C ARG A 137 -13.83 1.13 -9.64
N ASP A 138 -14.40 1.14 -8.43
CA ASP A 138 -14.83 -0.07 -7.73
C ASP A 138 -15.93 -0.79 -8.50
N PHE A 139 -16.97 -0.08 -8.93
CA PHE A 139 -18.02 -0.66 -9.78
C PHE A 139 -17.49 -1.20 -11.11
N ALA A 140 -16.56 -0.52 -11.75
CA ALA A 140 -15.92 -1.00 -12.98
C ALA A 140 -15.12 -2.29 -12.74
N ALA A 141 -14.42 -2.39 -11.61
CA ALA A 141 -13.67 -3.59 -11.22
C ALA A 141 -14.61 -4.77 -10.91
N GLU A 142 -15.70 -4.53 -10.19
CA GLU A 142 -16.74 -5.55 -9.91
C GLU A 142 -17.38 -6.03 -11.20
N ARG A 143 -17.82 -5.11 -12.07
CA ARG A 143 -18.36 -5.46 -13.39
C ARG A 143 -17.41 -6.36 -14.17
N LYS A 144 -16.10 -6.03 -14.20
CA LYS A 144 -15.11 -6.85 -14.89
C LYS A 144 -15.01 -8.27 -14.32
N ARG A 145 -15.09 -8.41 -13.00
CA ARG A 145 -15.12 -9.73 -12.33
C ARG A 145 -16.35 -10.54 -12.73
N PHE A 146 -17.54 -9.94 -12.68
CA PHE A 146 -18.77 -10.62 -13.06
C PHE A 146 -18.79 -11.03 -14.53
N VAL A 147 -18.31 -10.17 -15.43
CA VAL A 147 -18.21 -10.50 -16.85
C VAL A 147 -17.26 -11.69 -17.08
N LYS A 148 -16.14 -11.74 -16.38
CA LYS A 148 -15.20 -12.86 -16.44
C LYS A 148 -15.84 -14.16 -15.94
N GLN A 149 -16.47 -14.13 -14.78
CA GLN A 149 -17.18 -15.28 -14.23
C GLN A 149 -18.30 -15.76 -15.16
N GLN A 150 -19.08 -14.85 -15.72
CA GLN A 150 -20.12 -15.19 -16.70
C GLN A 150 -19.54 -15.92 -17.92
N ALA A 151 -18.39 -15.45 -18.43
CA ALA A 151 -17.73 -16.10 -19.56
C ALA A 151 -17.24 -17.52 -19.22
N GLU A 152 -16.67 -17.70 -18.02
CA GLU A 152 -16.24 -19.02 -17.50
C GLU A 152 -17.40 -19.98 -17.36
N TYR A 153 -18.54 -19.54 -16.79
CA TYR A 153 -19.74 -20.37 -16.69
C TYR A 153 -20.36 -20.72 -18.06
N LYS A 154 -20.37 -19.78 -19.01
CA LYS A 154 -20.85 -20.05 -20.35
C LYS A 154 -19.97 -21.09 -21.05
N GLY A 155 -18.64 -21.01 -20.92
CA GLY A 155 -17.71 -22.02 -21.45
C GLY A 155 -18.03 -23.40 -20.88
N PHE A 156 -18.13 -23.51 -19.55
CA PHE A 156 -18.47 -24.77 -18.88
C PHE A 156 -19.79 -25.39 -19.35
N LEU A 157 -20.83 -24.58 -19.56
CA LEU A 157 -22.13 -25.04 -20.05
C LEU A 157 -22.07 -25.51 -21.51
N THR A 158 -21.22 -24.89 -22.34
CA THR A 158 -21.01 -25.32 -23.73
C THR A 158 -20.31 -26.68 -23.75
N ASP A 159 -19.21 -26.82 -23.02
CA ASP A 159 -18.44 -28.07 -22.95
C ASP A 159 -19.32 -29.25 -22.48
N ARG A 160 -20.21 -28.99 -21.52
CA ARG A 160 -21.14 -30.02 -21.00
C ARG A 160 -22.18 -30.45 -22.03
N LYS A 161 -22.72 -29.51 -22.82
CA LYS A 161 -23.66 -29.84 -23.92
C LYS A 161 -22.99 -30.68 -25.00
N ASP A 162 -21.75 -30.37 -25.33
CA ASP A 162 -21.00 -31.12 -26.35
C ASP A 162 -20.73 -32.56 -25.89
N CYS A 163 -20.47 -32.78 -24.57
CA CYS A 163 -20.36 -34.13 -24.01
C CYS A 163 -21.66 -34.94 -24.03
N GLU A 164 -22.80 -34.31 -23.81
CA GLU A 164 -24.12 -34.98 -23.84
C GLU A 164 -24.59 -35.35 -25.28
N MET A 165 -24.10 -34.63 -26.29
CA MET A 165 -24.43 -34.91 -27.71
C MET A 165 -23.55 -36.02 -28.32
N THR A 166 -22.47 -36.42 -27.69
CA THR A 166 -21.54 -37.47 -28.16
C THR A 166 -21.73 -38.81 -27.45
N SER A 167 -22.73 -38.94 -26.58
CA SER A 167 -23.14 -40.19 -25.89
C SER A 167 -24.40 -40.75 -26.45
#